data_c3d8b818854ebc42d5e538d9cbe62b4e
#
_entry.id   c3d8b818854ebc42d5e538d9cbe62b4e
#
_cell.length_a   1.000
_cell.length_b   1.000
_cell.length_c   1.000
_cell.angle_alpha   90.00
_cell.angle_beta   90.00
_cell.angle_gamma   90.00
#
_symmetry.space_group_name_H-M   'P 1'
#
loop_
_entity.id
_entity.type
_entity.pdbx_description
1 polymer ?
#
loop_
_entity_poly.entity_id
_entity_poly.type
_entity_poly.pdbx_seq_one_letter_code
_entity_poly.pdbx_strand_id
1 'polypeptide(L)'
;KARRSVGMIFQDFNLLEQRTVLRNVLFPLELAGTPRAEAKKRALELLQLVGLSERTGAYPSQLSGGQKQRVAIARALATSPRYLLCDEATSALDPTTTGQILELLAKINRELGVTIIVITHEMKVIDAICHRVAVIDRSHIAEEGPVSEVFVNPQSAIAQELILQKDRRAPEVFSGQRIRIVFDDKTANKPVISDLILACQAPVNIIFADTREVGGIVYGHMIVQLPQDERQRDKITAWLHANNITFKEEV
;
A
#
# COMPACT_ATOMS: atom_id res chain seq x y z
N LYS A 1 19.83 18.52 14.64
CA LYS A 1 20.33 17.17 14.26
C LYS A 1 19.25 16.30 13.66
N ALA A 2 18.03 16.22 14.22
CA ALA A 2 16.93 15.35 13.75
C ALA A 2 16.55 15.61 12.27
N ARG A 3 16.48 16.88 11.81
CA ARG A 3 16.09 17.21 10.42
C ARG A 3 17.04 16.68 9.34
N ARG A 4 18.28 16.32 9.68
CA ARG A 4 19.24 15.73 8.72
C ARG A 4 19.02 14.24 8.52
N SER A 5 18.30 13.58 9.42
CA SER A 5 18.02 12.14 9.35
C SER A 5 16.69 11.80 8.66
N VAL A 6 15.90 12.80 8.29
CA VAL A 6 14.61 12.63 7.66
C VAL A 6 14.58 13.35 6.31
N GLY A 7 14.36 12.60 5.23
CA GLY A 7 14.00 13.14 3.92
C GLY A 7 12.50 13.19 3.78
N MET A 8 11.97 14.15 3.02
CA MET A 8 10.53 14.27 2.79
C MET A 8 10.21 14.42 1.30
N ILE A 9 9.23 13.69 0.85
CA ILE A 9 8.63 13.75 -0.48
C ILE A 9 7.20 14.23 -0.28
N PHE A 10 6.84 15.30 -0.98
CA PHE A 10 5.54 15.94 -0.89
C PHE A 10 4.65 15.55 -2.06
N GLN A 11 3.36 15.69 -1.92
CA GLN A 11 2.35 15.45 -2.94
C GLN A 11 2.61 16.27 -4.22
N ASP A 12 2.91 17.56 -4.10
CA ASP A 12 3.13 18.51 -5.21
C ASP A 12 4.58 18.58 -5.69
N PHE A 13 5.41 17.56 -5.43
CA PHE A 13 6.84 17.49 -5.77
C PHE A 13 7.70 18.60 -5.13
N ASN A 14 7.19 19.81 -4.98
CA ASN A 14 7.86 21.01 -4.43
C ASN A 14 9.25 21.27 -5.01
N LEU A 15 9.42 21.09 -6.33
CA LEU A 15 10.66 21.36 -7.02
C LEU A 15 10.89 22.87 -7.15
N LEU A 16 12.16 23.25 -7.15
CA LEU A 16 12.57 24.64 -7.40
C LEU A 16 12.50 24.88 -8.91
N GLU A 17 11.44 25.53 -9.38
CA GLU A 17 11.12 25.70 -10.81
C GLU A 17 12.20 26.45 -11.60
N GLN A 18 12.91 27.37 -10.93
CA GLN A 18 14.01 28.15 -11.55
C GLN A 18 15.37 27.44 -11.47
N ARG A 19 15.42 26.21 -10.99
CA ARG A 19 16.62 25.39 -10.90
C ARG A 19 16.53 24.16 -11.79
N THR A 20 17.63 23.79 -12.41
CA THR A 20 17.69 22.52 -13.16
C THR A 20 17.53 21.31 -12.23
N VAL A 21 17.27 20.14 -12.82
CA VAL A 21 17.21 18.85 -12.14
C VAL A 21 18.40 18.62 -11.23
N LEU A 22 19.63 18.79 -11.75
CA LEU A 22 20.85 18.65 -10.98
C LEU A 22 20.89 19.62 -9.81
N ARG A 23 20.52 20.90 -10.03
CA ARG A 23 20.53 21.92 -8.98
C ARG A 23 19.45 21.70 -7.92
N ASN A 24 18.33 21.07 -8.27
CA ASN A 24 17.33 20.64 -7.29
C ASN A 24 17.90 19.59 -6.34
N VAL A 25 18.64 18.59 -6.85
CA VAL A 25 19.23 17.54 -6.03
C VAL A 25 20.43 18.05 -5.24
N LEU A 26 21.21 19.00 -5.78
CA LEU A 26 22.33 19.64 -5.08
C LEU A 26 21.88 20.51 -3.90
N PHE A 27 20.69 21.09 -3.95
CA PHE A 27 20.23 22.08 -2.97
C PHE A 27 20.33 21.64 -1.51
N PRO A 28 19.85 20.46 -1.09
CA PRO A 28 20.00 20.03 0.30
C PRO A 28 21.47 19.77 0.69
N LEU A 29 22.33 19.38 -0.25
CA LEU A 29 23.76 19.19 0.00
C LEU A 29 24.49 20.52 0.19
N GLU A 30 24.10 21.55 -0.59
CA GLU A 30 24.57 22.93 -0.42
C GLU A 30 24.23 23.45 0.98
N LEU A 31 22.98 23.26 1.43
CA LEU A 31 22.53 23.64 2.77
C LEU A 31 23.23 22.86 3.89
N ALA A 32 23.63 21.61 3.61
CA ALA A 32 24.37 20.80 4.57
C ALA A 32 25.85 21.18 4.67
N GLY A 33 26.34 22.06 3.78
CA GLY A 33 27.74 22.47 3.72
C GLY A 33 28.66 21.42 3.09
N THR A 34 28.12 20.49 2.28
CA THR A 34 28.90 19.45 1.61
C THR A 34 29.84 20.06 0.58
N PRO A 35 31.12 19.64 0.51
CA PRO A 35 32.06 20.12 -0.49
C PRO A 35 31.52 19.97 -1.92
N ARG A 36 31.72 20.98 -2.77
CA ARG A 36 31.07 21.05 -4.11
C ARG A 36 31.35 19.83 -4.99
N ALA A 37 32.55 19.29 -4.96
CA ALA A 37 32.91 18.11 -5.75
C ALA A 37 32.16 16.86 -5.27
N GLU A 38 32.10 16.65 -3.96
CA GLU A 38 31.39 15.54 -3.33
C GLU A 38 29.88 15.66 -3.55
N ALA A 39 29.31 16.86 -3.33
CA ALA A 39 27.90 17.13 -3.58
C ALA A 39 27.51 16.82 -5.03
N LYS A 40 28.33 17.26 -6.02
CA LYS A 40 28.08 16.97 -7.43
C LYS A 40 28.14 15.47 -7.73
N LYS A 41 29.12 14.76 -7.21
CA LYS A 41 29.25 13.31 -7.37
C LYS A 41 28.01 12.61 -6.83
N ARG A 42 27.63 12.90 -5.58
CA ARG A 42 26.46 12.33 -4.92
C ARG A 42 25.16 12.62 -5.68
N ALA A 43 24.95 13.85 -6.15
CA ALA A 43 23.76 14.22 -6.91
C ALA A 43 23.65 13.44 -8.23
N LEU A 44 24.75 13.23 -8.94
CA LEU A 44 24.76 12.46 -10.19
C LEU A 44 24.50 10.98 -9.94
N GLU A 45 25.05 10.38 -8.89
CA GLU A 45 24.75 9.00 -8.47
C GLU A 45 23.28 8.82 -8.18
N LEU A 46 22.64 9.76 -7.47
CA LEU A 46 21.21 9.71 -7.17
C LEU A 46 20.35 9.89 -8.42
N LEU A 47 20.74 10.78 -9.34
CA LEU A 47 20.06 10.94 -10.61
C LEU A 47 20.16 9.69 -11.49
N GLN A 48 21.28 8.99 -11.43
CA GLN A 48 21.44 7.69 -12.07
C GLN A 48 20.52 6.64 -11.42
N LEU A 49 20.46 6.57 -10.10
CA LEU A 49 19.61 5.65 -9.35
C LEU A 49 18.13 5.80 -9.74
N VAL A 50 17.65 7.05 -9.91
CA VAL A 50 16.27 7.32 -10.30
C VAL A 50 16.03 7.34 -11.82
N GLY A 51 17.06 7.03 -12.63
CA GLY A 51 16.94 6.94 -14.10
C GLY A 51 16.84 8.28 -14.82
N LEU A 52 17.49 9.34 -14.32
CA LEU A 52 17.43 10.70 -14.89
C LEU A 52 18.81 11.26 -15.27
N SER A 53 19.79 10.41 -15.57
CA SER A 53 21.15 10.83 -15.96
C SER A 53 21.14 11.80 -17.14
N GLU A 54 20.30 11.57 -18.14
CA GLU A 54 20.21 12.37 -19.37
C GLU A 54 19.40 13.67 -19.20
N ARG A 55 18.80 13.90 -18.02
CA ARG A 55 17.92 15.04 -17.74
C ARG A 55 18.50 16.04 -16.74
N THR A 56 19.80 15.95 -16.42
CA THR A 56 20.48 16.78 -15.41
C THR A 56 20.35 18.29 -15.67
N GLY A 57 20.35 18.71 -16.93
CA GLY A 57 20.22 20.12 -17.37
C GLY A 57 18.78 20.59 -17.54
N ALA A 58 17.79 19.70 -17.53
CA ALA A 58 16.38 20.07 -17.72
C ALA A 58 15.84 20.86 -16.53
N TYR A 59 14.80 21.66 -16.77
CA TYR A 59 14.03 22.35 -15.75
C TYR A 59 12.75 21.55 -15.41
N PRO A 60 12.15 21.73 -14.21
CA PRO A 60 10.94 21.02 -13.83
C PRO A 60 9.79 21.16 -14.84
N SER A 61 9.63 22.32 -15.47
CA SER A 61 8.62 22.57 -16.50
C SER A 61 8.77 21.68 -17.75
N GLN A 62 9.92 21.07 -17.96
CA GLN A 62 10.23 20.18 -19.09
C GLN A 62 10.09 18.70 -18.75
N LEU A 63 9.59 18.37 -17.56
CA LEU A 63 9.48 17.01 -17.04
C LEU A 63 8.02 16.55 -16.92
N SER A 64 7.79 15.25 -17.18
CA SER A 64 6.52 14.61 -16.83
C SER A 64 6.33 14.53 -15.29
N GLY A 65 5.11 14.28 -14.82
CA GLY A 65 4.82 14.11 -13.39
C GLY A 65 5.70 13.05 -12.74
N GLY A 66 5.84 11.87 -13.35
CA GLY A 66 6.71 10.81 -12.85
C GLY A 66 8.20 11.18 -12.83
N GLN A 67 8.67 11.97 -13.81
CA GLN A 67 10.04 12.49 -13.80
C GLN A 67 10.23 13.51 -12.69
N LYS A 68 9.27 14.41 -12.46
CA LYS A 68 9.31 15.35 -11.31
C LYS A 68 9.38 14.59 -9.98
N GLN A 69 8.59 13.53 -9.83
CA GLN A 69 8.60 12.69 -8.63
C GLN A 69 9.96 12.01 -8.43
N ARG A 70 10.58 11.48 -9.48
CA ARG A 70 11.94 10.91 -9.42
C ARG A 70 12.98 11.94 -8.98
N VAL A 71 12.88 13.19 -9.43
CA VAL A 71 13.74 14.29 -8.95
C VAL A 71 13.48 14.59 -7.47
N ALA A 72 12.23 14.62 -7.03
CA ALA A 72 11.87 14.85 -5.62
C ALA A 72 12.45 13.73 -4.72
N ILE A 73 12.36 12.47 -5.17
CA ILE A 73 12.98 11.32 -4.48
C ILE A 73 14.50 11.48 -4.39
N ALA A 74 15.18 11.77 -5.51
CA ALA A 74 16.63 11.97 -5.52
C ALA A 74 17.06 13.12 -4.59
N ARG A 75 16.31 14.23 -4.60
CA ARG A 75 16.53 15.36 -3.70
C ARG A 75 16.36 14.99 -2.23
N ALA A 76 15.32 14.22 -1.89
CA ALA A 76 15.06 13.79 -0.52
C ALA A 76 16.16 12.84 0.00
N LEU A 77 16.77 12.06 -0.87
CA LEU A 77 17.88 11.13 -0.55
C LEU A 77 19.26 11.79 -0.51
N ALA A 78 19.39 13.04 -0.94
CA ALA A 78 20.69 13.71 -1.12
C ALA A 78 21.55 13.68 0.13
N THR A 79 20.98 13.98 1.29
CA THR A 79 21.66 14.02 2.59
C THR A 79 21.80 12.67 3.28
N SER A 80 21.54 11.56 2.57
CA SER A 80 21.56 10.19 3.12
C SER A 80 20.74 10.04 4.40
N PRO A 81 19.41 10.33 4.33
CA PRO A 81 18.54 10.25 5.50
C PRO A 81 18.35 8.80 5.95
N ARG A 82 18.05 8.59 7.24
CA ARG A 82 17.67 7.28 7.78
C ARG A 82 16.22 6.95 7.52
N TYR A 83 15.38 7.99 7.43
CA TYR A 83 13.93 7.89 7.23
C TYR A 83 13.52 8.72 6.02
N LEU A 84 12.66 8.17 5.18
CA LEU A 84 12.06 8.86 4.05
C LEU A 84 10.54 8.93 4.26
N LEU A 85 10.03 10.13 4.46
CA LEU A 85 8.61 10.40 4.60
C LEU A 85 8.02 10.67 3.21
N CYS A 86 7.01 9.92 2.84
CA CYS A 86 6.28 10.07 1.57
C CYS A 86 4.84 10.48 1.88
N ASP A 87 4.52 11.75 1.66
CA ASP A 87 3.21 12.31 1.89
C ASP A 87 2.43 12.33 0.57
N GLU A 88 1.49 11.38 0.42
CA GLU A 88 0.70 11.16 -0.79
C GLU A 88 1.52 11.19 -2.10
N ALA A 89 2.70 10.62 -2.06
CA ALA A 89 3.74 10.75 -3.10
C ALA A 89 3.34 10.21 -4.50
N THR A 90 2.19 9.58 -4.64
CA THR A 90 1.69 9.00 -5.89
C THR A 90 0.32 9.49 -6.32
N SER A 91 -0.37 10.30 -5.50
CA SER A 91 -1.75 10.72 -5.73
C SER A 91 -1.97 11.55 -7.01
N ALA A 92 -0.92 12.26 -7.46
CA ALA A 92 -0.96 13.09 -8.68
C ALA A 92 -0.49 12.34 -9.95
N LEU A 93 -0.27 11.01 -9.87
CA LEU A 93 0.29 10.21 -10.95
C LEU A 93 -0.75 9.24 -11.53
N ASP A 94 -0.58 8.88 -12.81
CA ASP A 94 -1.34 7.80 -13.41
C ASP A 94 -0.96 6.42 -12.82
N PRO A 95 -1.82 5.40 -12.92
CA PRO A 95 -1.57 4.09 -12.30
C PRO A 95 -0.27 3.40 -12.73
N THR A 96 0.12 3.54 -13.99
CA THR A 96 1.36 2.94 -14.52
C THR A 96 2.59 3.61 -13.91
N THR A 97 2.59 4.93 -13.89
CA THR A 97 3.67 5.72 -13.28
C THR A 97 3.72 5.48 -11.77
N THR A 98 2.57 5.38 -11.10
CA THR A 98 2.50 5.01 -9.67
C THR A 98 3.23 3.70 -9.41
N GLY A 99 2.93 2.63 -10.17
CA GLY A 99 3.64 1.35 -10.04
C GLY A 99 5.16 1.50 -10.15
N GLN A 100 5.64 2.24 -11.14
CA GLN A 100 7.08 2.48 -11.34
C GLN A 100 7.73 3.25 -10.17
N ILE A 101 7.01 4.19 -9.56
CA ILE A 101 7.52 4.93 -8.39
C ILE A 101 7.56 4.04 -7.16
N LEU A 102 6.55 3.18 -6.96
CA LEU A 102 6.53 2.23 -5.84
C LEU A 102 7.66 1.19 -5.96
N GLU A 103 7.91 0.65 -7.16
CA GLU A 103 9.04 -0.23 -7.43
C GLU A 103 10.39 0.46 -7.13
N LEU A 104 10.53 1.73 -7.55
CA LEU A 104 11.73 2.53 -7.24
C LEU A 104 11.90 2.72 -5.74
N LEU A 105 10.84 3.03 -4.99
CA LEU A 105 10.90 3.17 -3.53
C LEU A 105 11.28 1.84 -2.86
N ALA A 106 10.69 0.72 -3.29
CA ALA A 106 11.05 -0.60 -2.80
C ALA A 106 12.53 -0.95 -3.08
N LYS A 107 13.04 -0.59 -4.27
CA LYS A 107 14.46 -0.74 -4.61
C LYS A 107 15.35 0.10 -3.70
N ILE A 108 15.01 1.37 -3.48
CA ILE A 108 15.73 2.28 -2.58
C ILE A 108 15.78 1.74 -1.14
N ASN A 109 14.65 1.22 -0.64
CA ASN A 109 14.61 0.60 0.68
C ASN A 109 15.60 -0.57 0.80
N ARG A 110 15.60 -1.48 -0.19
CA ARG A 110 16.49 -2.65 -0.20
C ARG A 110 17.98 -2.28 -0.36
N GLU A 111 18.30 -1.35 -1.27
CA GLU A 111 19.70 -1.04 -1.62
C GLU A 111 20.35 -0.07 -0.65
N LEU A 112 19.60 0.89 -0.13
CA LEU A 112 20.14 1.94 0.75
C LEU A 112 19.80 1.73 2.23
N GLY A 113 18.96 0.76 2.59
CA GLY A 113 18.55 0.49 3.97
C GLY A 113 17.76 1.64 4.61
N VAL A 114 17.15 2.52 3.80
CA VAL A 114 16.34 3.65 4.28
C VAL A 114 14.96 3.16 4.70
N THR A 115 14.53 3.49 5.91
CA THR A 115 13.16 3.22 6.33
C THR A 115 12.21 4.19 5.64
N ILE A 116 11.21 3.66 4.92
CA ILE A 116 10.23 4.47 4.20
C ILE A 116 8.92 4.47 4.99
N ILE A 117 8.40 5.66 5.26
CA ILE A 117 7.09 5.88 5.90
C ILE A 117 6.20 6.53 4.86
N VAL A 118 5.15 5.83 4.47
CA VAL A 118 4.18 6.30 3.46
C VAL A 118 2.90 6.73 4.15
N ILE A 119 2.46 7.97 3.89
CA ILE A 119 1.16 8.46 4.29
C ILE A 119 0.28 8.39 3.06
N THR A 120 -0.78 7.60 3.12
CA THR A 120 -1.69 7.38 1.99
C THR A 120 -3.05 6.89 2.48
N HIS A 121 -4.07 7.16 1.70
CA HIS A 121 -5.40 6.55 1.81
C HIS A 121 -5.64 5.48 0.72
N GLU A 122 -4.63 5.22 -0.12
CA GLU A 122 -4.71 4.24 -1.20
C GLU A 122 -4.25 2.86 -0.74
N MET A 123 -5.17 1.92 -0.57
CA MET A 123 -4.85 0.54 -0.16
C MET A 123 -3.85 -0.14 -1.09
N LYS A 124 -3.93 0.12 -2.41
CA LYS A 124 -2.99 -0.44 -3.40
C LYS A 124 -1.53 -0.06 -3.14
N VAL A 125 -1.27 1.14 -2.61
CA VAL A 125 0.08 1.59 -2.24
C VAL A 125 0.59 0.79 -1.04
N ILE A 126 -0.28 0.57 -0.06
CA ILE A 126 0.07 -0.20 1.14
C ILE A 126 0.39 -1.65 0.75
N ASP A 127 -0.47 -2.28 -0.05
CA ASP A 127 -0.27 -3.66 -0.54
C ASP A 127 1.05 -3.82 -1.32
N ALA A 128 1.44 -2.79 -2.10
CA ALA A 128 2.58 -2.90 -3.00
C ALA A 128 3.95 -2.84 -2.31
N ILE A 129 4.10 -2.04 -1.24
CA ILE A 129 5.43 -1.78 -0.66
C ILE A 129 5.48 -1.78 0.88
N CYS A 130 4.36 -1.80 1.58
CA CYS A 130 4.37 -1.69 3.04
C CYS A 130 4.41 -3.05 3.72
N HIS A 131 5.23 -3.18 4.76
CA HIS A 131 5.31 -4.39 5.61
C HIS A 131 4.46 -4.23 6.88
N ARG A 132 4.33 -3.01 7.37
CA ARG A 132 3.55 -2.64 8.54
C ARG A 132 2.65 -1.47 8.22
N VAL A 133 1.52 -1.39 8.90
CA VAL A 133 0.56 -0.30 8.78
C VAL A 133 0.21 0.23 10.17
N ALA A 134 -0.03 1.54 10.24
CA ALA A 134 -0.65 2.20 11.37
C ALA A 134 -1.89 2.95 10.87
N VAL A 135 -3.04 2.59 11.37
CA VAL A 135 -4.31 3.26 11.07
C VAL A 135 -4.50 4.40 12.05
N ILE A 136 -4.71 5.60 11.53
CA ILE A 136 -4.85 6.82 12.34
C ILE A 136 -6.32 7.26 12.32
N ASP A 137 -6.89 7.45 13.51
CA ASP A 137 -8.18 8.08 13.74
C ASP A 137 -8.04 9.23 14.73
N ARG A 138 -8.61 10.39 14.41
CA ARG A 138 -8.62 11.60 15.27
C ARG A 138 -7.25 11.90 15.91
N SER A 139 -6.20 11.85 15.09
CA SER A 139 -4.80 12.09 15.50
C SER A 139 -4.20 11.07 16.48
N HIS A 140 -4.82 9.90 16.63
CA HIS A 140 -4.31 8.78 17.44
C HIS A 140 -4.14 7.54 16.56
N ILE A 141 -3.18 6.69 16.92
CA ILE A 141 -3.04 5.37 16.30
C ILE A 141 -4.15 4.49 16.86
N ALA A 142 -5.13 4.16 16.01
CA ALA A 142 -6.26 3.29 16.38
C ALA A 142 -5.88 1.81 16.30
N GLU A 143 -4.99 1.46 15.35
CA GLU A 143 -4.50 0.10 15.17
C GLU A 143 -3.15 0.13 14.46
N GLU A 144 -2.24 -0.78 14.82
CA GLU A 144 -0.97 -0.96 14.13
C GLU A 144 -0.57 -2.43 14.09
N GLY A 145 0.11 -2.83 13.03
CA GLY A 145 0.59 -4.20 12.91
C GLY A 145 1.22 -4.51 11.55
N PRO A 146 1.60 -5.77 11.31
CA PRO A 146 1.90 -6.25 9.97
C PRO A 146 0.69 -6.02 9.04
N VAL A 147 0.94 -5.63 7.79
CA VAL A 147 -0.14 -5.43 6.81
C VAL A 147 -0.99 -6.70 6.69
N SER A 148 -0.34 -7.86 6.66
CA SER A 148 -0.99 -9.16 6.60
C SER A 148 -1.99 -9.45 7.73
N GLU A 149 -1.73 -8.96 8.93
CA GLU A 149 -2.63 -9.17 10.08
C GLU A 149 -3.77 -8.15 10.09
N VAL A 150 -3.43 -6.86 9.96
CA VAL A 150 -4.42 -5.77 10.03
C VAL A 150 -5.42 -5.84 8.89
N PHE A 151 -4.98 -6.25 7.68
CA PHE A 151 -5.86 -6.35 6.52
C PHE A 151 -6.75 -7.61 6.53
N VAL A 152 -6.27 -8.69 7.13
CA VAL A 152 -7.05 -9.94 7.25
C VAL A 152 -8.10 -9.83 8.36
N ASN A 153 -7.73 -9.24 9.50
CA ASN A 153 -8.61 -9.18 10.67
C ASN A 153 -8.52 -7.84 11.40
N PRO A 154 -8.97 -6.74 10.76
CA PRO A 154 -8.96 -5.42 11.37
C PRO A 154 -9.77 -5.41 12.66
N GLN A 155 -9.19 -4.90 13.74
CA GLN A 155 -9.82 -4.88 15.07
C GLN A 155 -10.52 -3.56 15.36
N SER A 156 -9.93 -2.43 14.96
CA SER A 156 -10.53 -1.12 15.19
C SER A 156 -11.67 -0.83 14.22
N ALA A 157 -12.69 -0.11 14.68
CA ALA A 157 -13.85 0.26 13.84
C ALA A 157 -13.41 1.05 12.59
N ILE A 158 -12.43 1.95 12.72
CA ILE A 158 -11.92 2.73 11.59
C ILE A 158 -11.14 1.85 10.61
N ALA A 159 -10.34 0.88 11.07
CA ALA A 159 -9.65 -0.05 10.19
C ALA A 159 -10.64 -0.92 9.42
N GLN A 160 -11.67 -1.42 10.11
CA GLN A 160 -12.77 -2.14 9.46
C GLN A 160 -13.46 -1.28 8.40
N GLU A 161 -13.74 -0.03 8.72
CA GLU A 161 -14.33 0.90 7.76
C GLU A 161 -13.42 1.12 6.54
N LEU A 162 -12.15 1.43 6.73
CA LEU A 162 -11.23 1.74 5.64
C LEU A 162 -10.89 0.53 4.78
N ILE A 163 -10.67 -0.63 5.40
CA ILE A 163 -10.23 -1.85 4.70
C ILE A 163 -11.40 -2.56 4.05
N LEU A 164 -12.55 -2.61 4.75
CA LEU A 164 -13.74 -3.34 4.32
C LEU A 164 -14.77 -2.46 3.58
N GLN A 165 -14.55 -1.13 3.48
CA GLN A 165 -15.50 -0.18 2.88
C GLN A 165 -15.81 -0.48 1.41
N LYS A 166 -14.87 -1.05 0.65
CA LYS A 166 -15.16 -1.48 -0.72
C LYS A 166 -16.24 -2.56 -0.79
N ASP A 167 -16.42 -3.29 0.30
CA ASP A 167 -17.34 -4.41 0.41
C ASP A 167 -18.78 -3.96 0.73
N ARG A 168 -18.98 -2.74 1.24
CA ARG A 168 -20.33 -2.15 1.48
C ARG A 168 -21.11 -1.85 0.21
N ARG A 169 -20.52 -2.06 -0.96
CA ARG A 169 -21.25 -2.01 -2.25
C ARG A 169 -21.91 -3.34 -2.63
N ALA A 170 -22.06 -4.30 -1.70
CA ALA A 170 -23.03 -5.35 -1.92
C ALA A 170 -24.39 -4.68 -2.06
N PRO A 171 -25.05 -4.76 -3.22
CA PRO A 171 -26.32 -4.05 -3.43
C PRO A 171 -27.29 -4.43 -2.33
N GLU A 172 -28.04 -3.46 -1.78
CA GLU A 172 -29.15 -3.67 -0.81
C GLU A 172 -30.20 -4.67 -1.31
N VAL A 173 -30.10 -5.06 -2.58
CA VAL A 173 -30.98 -6.02 -3.26
C VAL A 173 -30.88 -7.45 -2.69
N PHE A 174 -29.80 -7.81 -2.01
CA PHE A 174 -29.64 -9.16 -1.45
C PHE A 174 -30.18 -9.24 -0.03
N SER A 175 -31.43 -9.70 0.10
CA SER A 175 -32.02 -10.03 1.40
C SER A 175 -31.58 -11.40 1.89
N GLY A 176 -31.25 -11.55 3.19
CA GLY A 176 -30.89 -12.81 3.82
C GLY A 176 -29.58 -12.76 4.58
N GLN A 177 -29.33 -13.83 5.32
CA GLN A 177 -28.12 -13.93 6.15
C GLN A 177 -26.86 -14.06 5.27
N ARG A 178 -25.84 -13.32 5.62
CA ARG A 178 -24.55 -13.27 4.91
C ARG A 178 -23.42 -13.56 5.86
N ILE A 179 -22.39 -14.19 5.34
CA ILE A 179 -21.13 -14.37 6.07
C ILE A 179 -19.97 -13.86 5.21
N ARG A 180 -18.97 -13.33 5.89
CA ARG A 180 -17.69 -13.01 5.29
C ARG A 180 -16.71 -14.11 5.61
N ILE A 181 -16.20 -14.78 4.59
CA ILE A 181 -15.14 -15.77 4.69
C ILE A 181 -13.81 -15.04 4.47
N VAL A 182 -12.83 -15.30 5.34
CA VAL A 182 -11.48 -14.73 5.25
C VAL A 182 -10.53 -15.80 4.80
N PHE A 183 -9.80 -15.52 3.73
CA PHE A 183 -8.75 -16.39 3.19
C PHE A 183 -7.39 -15.88 3.62
N ASP A 184 -6.58 -16.75 4.17
CA ASP A 184 -5.19 -16.53 4.55
C ASP A 184 -4.24 -17.37 3.67
N ASP A 185 -2.95 -17.35 3.95
CA ASP A 185 -1.92 -18.12 3.24
C ASP A 185 -2.21 -19.62 3.17
N LYS A 186 -2.93 -20.18 4.16
CA LYS A 186 -3.24 -21.62 4.26
C LYS A 186 -4.50 -22.00 3.49
N THR A 187 -5.39 -21.05 3.29
CA THR A 187 -6.73 -21.28 2.75
C THR A 187 -6.93 -20.68 1.36
N ALA A 188 -6.16 -19.65 0.98
CA ALA A 188 -6.30 -18.96 -0.31
C ALA A 188 -6.07 -19.86 -1.54
N ASN A 189 -5.24 -20.89 -1.41
CA ASN A 189 -4.96 -21.84 -2.49
C ASN A 189 -5.85 -23.09 -2.46
N LYS A 190 -6.87 -23.13 -1.59
CA LYS A 190 -7.79 -24.28 -1.49
C LYS A 190 -9.11 -23.96 -2.16
N PRO A 191 -9.81 -24.94 -2.74
CA PRO A 191 -11.12 -24.75 -3.36
C PRO A 191 -12.24 -24.73 -2.29
N VAL A 192 -12.09 -23.85 -1.28
CA VAL A 192 -12.93 -23.81 -0.07
C VAL A 192 -14.42 -23.76 -0.41
N ILE A 193 -14.84 -22.94 -1.37
CA ILE A 193 -16.27 -22.81 -1.73
C ILE A 193 -16.80 -24.06 -2.41
N SER A 194 -16.02 -24.68 -3.29
CA SER A 194 -16.42 -25.93 -3.95
C SER A 194 -16.54 -27.06 -2.93
N ASP A 195 -15.57 -27.19 -2.02
CA ASP A 195 -15.57 -28.21 -0.98
C ASP A 195 -16.73 -28.02 -0.02
N LEU A 196 -17.02 -26.76 0.38
CA LEU A 196 -18.17 -26.40 1.20
C LEU A 196 -19.50 -26.83 0.55
N ILE A 197 -19.70 -26.46 -0.74
CA ILE A 197 -20.93 -26.76 -1.46
C ILE A 197 -21.12 -28.30 -1.60
N LEU A 198 -20.05 -29.02 -1.92
CA LEU A 198 -20.09 -30.48 -2.08
C LEU A 198 -20.36 -31.19 -0.75
N ALA A 199 -19.69 -30.76 0.33
CA ALA A 199 -19.83 -31.36 1.65
C ALA A 199 -21.20 -31.08 2.28
N CYS A 200 -21.67 -29.82 2.20
CA CYS A 200 -22.93 -29.41 2.82
C CYS A 200 -24.16 -29.70 1.95
N GLN A 201 -23.95 -29.95 0.65
CA GLN A 201 -25.01 -30.06 -0.36
C GLN A 201 -25.99 -28.87 -0.32
N ALA A 202 -25.42 -27.70 -0.09
CA ALA A 202 -26.14 -26.44 0.08
C ALA A 202 -25.56 -25.39 -0.84
N PRO A 203 -26.34 -24.79 -1.73
CA PRO A 203 -25.87 -23.72 -2.61
C PRO A 203 -25.63 -22.43 -1.81
N VAL A 204 -24.60 -21.70 -2.17
CA VAL A 204 -24.34 -20.35 -1.68
C VAL A 204 -24.26 -19.37 -2.85
N ASN A 205 -24.65 -18.14 -2.66
CA ASN A 205 -24.48 -17.08 -3.65
C ASN A 205 -23.28 -16.22 -3.26
N ILE A 206 -22.31 -16.08 -4.17
CA ILE A 206 -21.15 -15.20 -3.99
C ILE A 206 -21.59 -13.78 -4.34
N ILE A 207 -21.61 -12.90 -3.34
CA ILE A 207 -21.97 -11.50 -3.50
C ILE A 207 -20.75 -10.66 -3.85
N PHE A 208 -19.62 -10.96 -3.20
CA PHE A 208 -18.38 -10.25 -3.36
C PHE A 208 -17.18 -11.19 -3.15
N ALA A 209 -16.12 -10.99 -3.90
CA ALA A 209 -14.83 -11.65 -3.67
C ALA A 209 -13.71 -10.68 -4.07
N ASP A 210 -12.72 -10.53 -3.20
CA ASP A 210 -11.49 -9.77 -3.47
C ASP A 210 -10.31 -10.58 -2.93
N THR A 211 -9.24 -10.67 -3.72
CA THR A 211 -8.00 -11.31 -3.32
C THR A 211 -6.84 -10.37 -3.57
N ARG A 212 -5.89 -10.34 -2.65
CA ARG A 212 -4.70 -9.48 -2.68
C ARG A 212 -3.47 -10.28 -2.36
N GLU A 213 -2.36 -9.84 -2.91
CA GLU A 213 -1.05 -10.37 -2.59
C GLU A 213 -0.26 -9.30 -1.83
N VAL A 214 0.23 -9.67 -0.64
CA VAL A 214 1.08 -8.81 0.20
C VAL A 214 2.31 -9.61 0.58
N GLY A 215 3.48 -9.18 0.12
CA GLY A 215 4.75 -9.84 0.44
C GLY A 215 4.85 -11.29 -0.05
N GLY A 216 4.19 -11.65 -1.15
CA GLY A 216 4.16 -13.02 -1.70
C GLY A 216 3.10 -13.93 -1.05
N ILE A 217 2.29 -13.40 -0.15
CA ILE A 217 1.21 -14.14 0.52
C ILE A 217 -0.12 -13.61 0.01
N VAL A 218 -1.00 -14.54 -0.40
CA VAL A 218 -2.33 -14.21 -0.90
C VAL A 218 -3.32 -14.18 0.26
N TYR A 219 -4.06 -13.09 0.37
CA TYR A 219 -5.17 -12.88 1.29
C TYR A 219 -6.45 -12.58 0.52
N GLY A 220 -7.59 -12.87 1.11
CA GLY A 220 -8.85 -12.55 0.46
C GLY A 220 -10.02 -12.51 1.40
N HIS A 221 -11.05 -11.82 0.96
CA HIS A 221 -12.35 -11.81 1.60
C HIS A 221 -13.41 -12.18 0.58
N MET A 222 -14.34 -13.02 0.99
CA MET A 222 -15.49 -13.37 0.18
C MET A 222 -16.76 -13.21 1.01
N ILE A 223 -17.73 -12.47 0.49
CA ILE A 223 -19.06 -12.38 1.10
C ILE A 223 -19.96 -13.35 0.35
N VAL A 224 -20.53 -14.27 1.09
CA VAL A 224 -21.50 -15.24 0.57
C VAL A 224 -22.84 -15.08 1.27
N GLN A 225 -23.90 -15.16 0.48
CA GLN A 225 -25.27 -15.24 0.98
C GLN A 225 -25.59 -16.69 1.27
N LEU A 226 -26.06 -16.95 2.48
CA LEU A 226 -26.44 -18.28 2.94
C LEU A 226 -27.83 -18.67 2.46
N PRO A 227 -28.14 -19.99 2.34
CA PRO A 227 -29.48 -20.47 2.05
C PRO A 227 -30.52 -19.99 3.06
N GLN A 228 -31.79 -19.92 2.65
CA GLN A 228 -32.88 -19.57 3.57
C GLN A 228 -33.19 -20.69 4.59
N ASP A 229 -32.89 -21.94 4.25
CA ASP A 229 -33.04 -23.09 5.12
C ASP A 229 -32.05 -23.08 6.29
N GLU A 230 -32.54 -23.00 7.51
CA GLU A 230 -31.76 -22.96 8.73
C GLU A 230 -30.85 -24.18 8.89
N ARG A 231 -31.31 -25.37 8.57
CA ARG A 231 -30.54 -26.62 8.65
C ARG A 231 -29.33 -26.60 7.70
N GLN A 232 -29.49 -25.99 6.54
CA GLN A 232 -28.38 -25.83 5.59
C GLN A 232 -27.38 -24.79 6.08
N ARG A 233 -27.83 -23.71 6.70
CA ARG A 233 -26.94 -22.70 7.33
C ARG A 233 -26.10 -23.31 8.42
N ASP A 234 -26.74 -24.08 9.34
CA ASP A 234 -26.03 -24.75 10.42
C ASP A 234 -24.97 -25.72 9.93
N LYS A 235 -25.26 -26.48 8.85
CA LYS A 235 -24.28 -27.36 8.21
C LYS A 235 -23.08 -26.57 7.67
N ILE A 236 -23.33 -25.46 7.01
CA ILE A 236 -22.28 -24.59 6.45
C ILE A 236 -21.41 -24.05 7.57
N THR A 237 -22.00 -23.49 8.61
CA THR A 237 -21.28 -22.94 9.77
C THR A 237 -20.45 -24.01 10.48
N ALA A 238 -21.04 -25.18 10.72
CA ALA A 238 -20.32 -26.31 11.31
C ALA A 238 -19.15 -26.78 10.45
N TRP A 239 -19.31 -26.83 9.13
CA TRP A 239 -18.27 -27.21 8.20
C TRP A 239 -17.11 -26.20 8.18
N LEU A 240 -17.42 -24.89 8.18
CA LEU A 240 -16.41 -23.83 8.25
C LEU A 240 -15.56 -23.94 9.52
N HIS A 241 -16.21 -24.14 10.68
CA HIS A 241 -15.52 -24.36 11.95
C HIS A 241 -14.64 -25.63 11.92
N ALA A 242 -15.18 -26.75 11.43
CA ALA A 242 -14.44 -28.04 11.38
C ALA A 242 -13.21 -27.97 10.46
N ASN A 243 -13.21 -27.09 9.44
CA ASN A 243 -12.09 -26.91 8.53
C ASN A 243 -11.18 -25.73 8.89
N ASN A 244 -11.38 -25.12 10.07
CA ASN A 244 -10.62 -23.94 10.55
C ASN A 244 -10.66 -22.77 9.58
N ILE A 245 -11.78 -22.55 8.89
CA ILE A 245 -11.98 -21.41 8.03
C ILE A 245 -12.49 -20.23 8.85
N THR A 246 -11.79 -19.11 8.80
CA THR A 246 -12.19 -17.89 9.50
C THR A 246 -13.37 -17.24 8.78
N PHE A 247 -14.45 -16.98 9.51
CA PHE A 247 -15.61 -16.26 8.98
C PHE A 247 -16.25 -15.37 10.03
N LYS A 248 -17.02 -14.37 9.58
CA LYS A 248 -17.81 -13.46 10.44
C LYS A 248 -19.20 -13.31 9.82
N GLU A 249 -20.22 -13.16 10.65
CA GLU A 249 -21.56 -12.79 10.17
C GLU A 249 -21.56 -11.34 9.72
N GLU A 250 -22.19 -11.09 8.57
CA GLU A 250 -22.43 -9.76 8.03
C GLU A 250 -23.89 -9.37 8.28
N VAL A 251 -24.08 -8.25 8.94
CA VAL A 251 -25.42 -7.71 9.25
C VAL A 251 -25.95 -6.85 8.10
#